data_36c88193051fd0408f816c69606a1beb
#
_entry.id   36c88193051fd0408f816c69606a1beb
#
_cell.length_a   1.000
_cell.length_b   1.000
_cell.length_c   1.000
_cell.angle_alpha   90.00
_cell.angle_beta   90.00
_cell.angle_gamma   90.00
#
_symmetry.space_group_name_H-M   'P 1'
#
loop_
_entity.id
_entity.type
_entity.pdbx_description
1 polymer ?
#
loop_
_entity_poly.entity_id
_entity_poly.type
_entity_poly.pdbx_seq_one_letter_code
_entity_poly.pdbx_strand_id
1 'polypeptide(L)'
;MFIQQVKKGSKLALAAALAFAMTACSSSKPKEETIEPVSILCPTGAPALSIQGAADLEDVSIEYVDGSDLLTSELAKEDGEYDIIVAPTNLGAKVYSESESYNLDAVLTWGNLYLVGPEGIDLKTASIAAFGQNAVPGLVFNQVEEEGLNVTWYSSAAEAQQALLTGQQQVALLAQPVAQATIAKAKENGKEFSVLQDLQALWQEKTGSEDAGYPQASLFVKADEQEKVSRVLEGIETFIADADEDTLTSAIDKAGADTLGLPNTQIAVKTWKQQNIRYVKGKDAKEDIENFLKVFKMELPKGLIAE
;
A
#
# COMPACT_ATOMS: atom_id res chain seq x y z
N MET A 1 51.50 -70.43 -36.10
CA MET A 1 51.09 -71.62 -36.77
C MET A 1 49.82 -71.37 -37.50
N PHE A 2 49.89 -71.47 -38.85
CA PHE A 2 48.82 -71.50 -39.88
C PHE A 2 47.82 -70.38 -39.92
N ILE A 3 47.86 -69.42 -40.92
CA ILE A 3 47.59 -69.51 -42.39
C ILE A 3 46.16 -69.97 -42.62
N GLN A 4 45.27 -69.26 -43.32
CA GLN A 4 45.20 -68.80 -44.72
C GLN A 4 43.91 -67.97 -44.84
N GLN A 5 43.86 -66.80 -45.54
CA GLN A 5 43.63 -66.59 -46.96
C GLN A 5 42.37 -67.27 -47.50
N VAL A 6 41.48 -66.65 -48.22
CA VAL A 6 41.48 -66.03 -49.58
C VAL A 6 40.00 -65.78 -49.96
N LYS A 7 39.59 -64.85 -50.55
CA LYS A 7 39.43 -64.29 -51.88
C LYS A 7 38.01 -63.69 -52.18
N LYS A 8 38.05 -62.50 -52.66
CA LYS A 8 37.42 -61.94 -53.83
C LYS A 8 35.94 -62.30 -54.25
N GLY A 9 35.22 -61.28 -54.49
CA GLY A 9 34.02 -61.29 -55.35
C GLY A 9 33.38 -59.90 -55.46
N SER A 10 33.83 -59.15 -56.47
CA SER A 10 33.16 -57.94 -56.95
C SER A 10 31.75 -58.20 -57.46
N LYS A 11 30.77 -57.33 -57.26
CA LYS A 11 29.91 -56.81 -58.31
C LYS A 11 29.19 -55.53 -57.90
N LEU A 12 29.27 -54.55 -58.78
CA LEU A 12 28.56 -53.29 -58.89
C LEU A 12 27.06 -53.48 -58.86
N ALA A 13 26.35 -52.56 -58.22
CA ALA A 13 25.09 -51.92 -58.73
C ALA A 13 24.66 -50.87 -57.70
N LEU A 14 24.79 -49.62 -58.06
CA LEU A 14 23.84 -48.59 -58.48
C LEU A 14 22.83 -48.13 -57.39
N ALA A 15 23.10 -46.92 -56.91
CA ALA A 15 22.21 -45.80 -56.68
C ALA A 15 20.88 -45.99 -55.90
N ALA A 16 20.78 -45.33 -54.76
CA ALA A 16 19.67 -44.40 -54.46
C ALA A 16 20.10 -43.52 -53.26
N ALA A 17 20.34 -42.25 -53.51
CA ALA A 17 20.51 -41.22 -52.49
C ALA A 17 19.12 -40.92 -51.89
N LEU A 18 18.91 -41.33 -50.63
CA LEU A 18 17.85 -40.77 -49.80
C LEU A 18 18.53 -39.83 -48.78
N ALA A 19 18.47 -38.53 -49.07
CA ALA A 19 18.78 -37.49 -48.14
C ALA A 19 17.72 -37.52 -47.03
N PHE A 20 18.05 -38.06 -45.85
CA PHE A 20 17.32 -37.83 -44.63
C PHE A 20 17.70 -36.43 -44.16
N ALA A 21 16.79 -35.46 -44.44
CA ALA A 21 16.83 -34.20 -43.74
C ALA A 21 16.47 -34.46 -42.28
N MET A 22 17.47 -34.56 -41.43
CA MET A 22 17.25 -34.40 -39.98
C MET A 22 16.89 -32.95 -39.70
N THR A 23 15.59 -32.70 -39.62
CA THR A 23 15.06 -31.51 -39.02
C THR A 23 15.44 -31.57 -37.54
N ALA A 24 16.50 -30.87 -37.16
CA ALA A 24 16.81 -30.59 -35.78
C ALA A 24 15.67 -29.72 -35.23
N CYS A 25 14.68 -30.37 -34.61
CA CYS A 25 13.82 -29.66 -33.67
C CYS A 25 14.72 -29.18 -32.53
N SER A 26 15.18 -27.97 -32.63
CA SER A 26 15.69 -27.21 -31.51
C SER A 26 14.53 -27.06 -30.52
N SER A 27 14.40 -27.99 -29.59
CA SER A 27 13.62 -27.75 -28.37
C SER A 27 14.35 -26.67 -27.62
N SER A 28 13.98 -25.41 -27.84
CA SER A 28 14.27 -24.35 -26.89
C SER A 28 13.64 -24.80 -25.58
N LYS A 29 14.46 -25.22 -24.63
CA LYS A 29 14.04 -25.31 -23.23
C LYS A 29 13.38 -23.95 -22.90
N PRO A 30 12.24 -23.93 -22.21
CA PRO A 30 11.75 -22.69 -21.65
C PRO A 30 12.93 -22.08 -20.86
N LYS A 31 13.25 -20.83 -21.16
CA LYS A 31 14.16 -20.05 -20.35
C LYS A 31 13.52 -20.06 -18.97
N GLU A 32 14.13 -20.64 -17.96
CA GLU A 32 13.72 -20.43 -16.57
C GLU A 32 13.78 -18.91 -16.39
N GLU A 33 12.62 -18.29 -16.26
CA GLU A 33 12.53 -16.90 -15.86
C GLU A 33 13.14 -16.86 -14.45
N THR A 34 14.31 -16.30 -14.35
CA THR A 34 14.93 -16.02 -13.05
C THR A 34 14.08 -14.92 -12.42
N ILE A 35 13.37 -15.27 -11.34
CA ILE A 35 12.63 -14.30 -10.54
C ILE A 35 13.65 -13.38 -9.89
N GLU A 36 13.59 -12.10 -10.20
CA GLU A 36 14.45 -11.11 -9.54
C GLU A 36 13.86 -10.74 -8.18
N PRO A 37 14.69 -10.64 -7.12
CA PRO A 37 14.21 -10.25 -5.80
C PRO A 37 13.66 -8.82 -5.81
N VAL A 38 12.56 -8.61 -5.09
CA VAL A 38 11.90 -7.32 -4.93
C VAL A 38 11.89 -6.91 -3.46
N SER A 39 12.30 -5.67 -3.19
CA SER A 39 12.34 -5.09 -1.85
C SER A 39 11.28 -3.98 -1.71
N ILE A 40 10.53 -4.02 -0.61
CA ILE A 40 9.44 -3.10 -0.33
C ILE A 40 9.66 -2.41 1.00
N LEU A 41 9.54 -1.09 1.05
CA LEU A 41 9.47 -0.31 2.27
C LEU A 41 8.03 0.21 2.46
N CYS A 42 7.43 -0.06 3.62
CA CYS A 42 6.03 0.25 3.85
C CYS A 42 5.78 0.76 5.28
N PRO A 43 5.00 1.82 5.48
CA PRO A 43 4.59 2.24 6.82
C PRO A 43 3.58 1.27 7.41
N THR A 44 3.62 1.10 8.74
CA THR A 44 2.66 0.30 9.49
C THR A 44 1.22 0.81 9.36
N GLY A 45 0.24 -0.01 9.76
CA GLY A 45 -1.19 0.29 9.72
C GLY A 45 -1.89 -0.16 8.44
N ALA A 46 -2.87 0.61 7.96
CA ALA A 46 -3.63 0.29 6.74
C ALA A 46 -2.73 0.11 5.50
N PRO A 47 -1.66 0.90 5.28
CA PRO A 47 -0.73 0.65 4.19
C PRO A 47 -0.06 -0.74 4.27
N ALA A 48 0.41 -1.17 5.45
CA ALA A 48 0.99 -2.49 5.63
C ALA A 48 0.00 -3.62 5.32
N LEU A 49 -1.27 -3.44 5.70
CA LEU A 49 -2.32 -4.41 5.38
C LEU A 49 -2.63 -4.45 3.87
N SER A 50 -2.57 -3.31 3.19
CA SER A 50 -2.89 -3.22 1.76
C SER A 50 -1.94 -3.99 0.85
N ILE A 51 -0.69 -4.21 1.27
CA ILE A 51 0.34 -4.87 0.45
C ILE A 51 0.53 -6.36 0.78
N GLN A 52 -0.37 -6.96 1.58
CA GLN A 52 -0.19 -8.36 2.00
C GLN A 52 -0.22 -9.37 0.84
N GLY A 53 -0.81 -9.02 -0.29
CA GLY A 53 -0.70 -9.82 -1.52
C GLY A 53 0.73 -9.99 -2.05
N ALA A 54 1.65 -9.13 -1.65
CA ALA A 54 3.08 -9.27 -1.96
C ALA A 54 3.82 -10.19 -0.99
N ALA A 55 3.35 -10.33 0.25
CA ALA A 55 4.07 -11.01 1.33
C ALA A 55 4.26 -12.54 1.11
N ASP A 56 3.43 -13.14 0.26
CA ASP A 56 3.47 -14.58 -0.04
C ASP A 56 4.20 -14.90 -1.35
N LEU A 57 4.67 -13.88 -2.05
CA LEU A 57 5.39 -14.07 -3.30
C LEU A 57 6.85 -14.47 -3.03
N GLU A 58 7.39 -15.37 -3.87
CA GLU A 58 8.77 -15.79 -3.82
C GLU A 58 9.70 -14.59 -4.10
N ASP A 59 10.82 -14.52 -3.38
CA ASP A 59 11.83 -13.46 -3.49
C ASP A 59 11.30 -12.03 -3.27
N VAL A 60 10.29 -11.86 -2.43
CA VAL A 60 9.84 -10.54 -1.95
C VAL A 60 10.24 -10.35 -0.50
N SER A 61 10.85 -9.22 -0.19
CA SER A 61 11.16 -8.77 1.17
C SER A 61 10.42 -7.47 1.49
N ILE A 62 9.82 -7.41 2.68
CA ILE A 62 9.07 -6.22 3.12
C ILE A 62 9.65 -5.73 4.43
N GLU A 63 10.04 -4.46 4.48
CA GLU A 63 10.39 -3.76 5.71
C GLU A 63 9.24 -2.83 6.11
N TYR A 64 8.78 -2.98 7.37
CA TYR A 64 7.74 -2.13 7.94
C TYR A 64 8.36 -1.09 8.85
N VAL A 65 7.91 0.16 8.74
CA VAL A 65 8.45 1.29 9.50
C VAL A 65 7.37 2.15 10.12
N ASP A 66 7.69 2.75 11.26
CA ASP A 66 6.87 3.78 11.87
C ASP A 66 7.37 5.17 11.45
N GLY A 67 6.43 6.06 11.14
CA GLY A 67 6.75 7.44 10.74
C GLY A 67 7.19 7.56 9.28
N SER A 68 7.78 8.70 8.93
CA SER A 68 8.07 9.06 7.55
C SER A 68 9.54 9.39 7.24
N ASP A 69 10.42 9.35 8.25
CA ASP A 69 11.81 9.81 8.06
C ASP A 69 12.59 8.90 7.11
N LEU A 70 12.49 7.57 7.31
CA LEU A 70 13.12 6.60 6.41
C LEU A 70 12.47 6.62 5.02
N LEU A 71 11.14 6.73 4.94
CA LEU A 71 10.43 6.85 3.67
C LEU A 71 10.93 8.06 2.86
N THR A 72 11.08 9.21 3.52
CA THR A 72 11.59 10.43 2.89
C THR A 72 13.00 10.25 2.38
N SER A 73 13.87 9.65 3.21
CA SER A 73 15.27 9.41 2.88
C SER A 73 15.42 8.46 1.69
N GLU A 74 14.64 7.37 1.66
CA GLU A 74 14.74 6.37 0.59
C GLU A 74 14.12 6.86 -0.72
N LEU A 75 12.98 7.58 -0.68
CA LEU A 75 12.37 8.18 -1.87
C LEU A 75 13.30 9.17 -2.58
N ALA A 76 14.21 9.82 -1.84
CA ALA A 76 15.15 10.81 -2.39
C ALA A 76 16.39 10.20 -3.04
N LYS A 77 16.65 8.90 -2.88
CA LYS A 77 17.85 8.24 -3.39
C LYS A 77 17.65 7.75 -4.82
N GLU A 78 18.54 8.12 -5.72
CA GLU A 78 18.63 7.56 -7.08
C GLU A 78 18.91 6.04 -7.04
N ASP A 79 19.87 5.62 -6.20
CA ASP A 79 20.26 4.23 -5.99
C ASP A 79 19.68 3.69 -4.66
N GLY A 80 18.38 3.95 -4.40
CA GLY A 80 17.68 3.47 -3.20
C GLY A 80 17.67 1.93 -3.10
N GLU A 81 17.61 1.41 -1.88
CA GLU A 81 17.65 -0.03 -1.61
C GLU A 81 16.32 -0.73 -1.92
N TYR A 82 15.22 0.03 -2.05
CA TYR A 82 13.89 -0.50 -2.26
C TYR A 82 13.41 -0.29 -3.69
N ASP A 83 12.77 -1.32 -4.25
CA ASP A 83 12.16 -1.27 -5.56
C ASP A 83 10.77 -0.62 -5.50
N ILE A 84 10.10 -0.81 -4.37
CA ILE A 84 8.77 -0.25 -4.08
C ILE A 84 8.80 0.45 -2.72
N ILE A 85 8.23 1.64 -2.66
CA ILE A 85 8.02 2.37 -1.41
C ILE A 85 6.55 2.78 -1.32
N VAL A 86 5.88 2.38 -0.22
CA VAL A 86 4.56 2.92 0.11
C VAL A 86 4.76 4.13 1.01
N ALA A 87 4.18 5.25 0.63
CA ALA A 87 4.38 6.50 1.37
C ALA A 87 3.14 7.41 1.29
N PRO A 88 2.99 8.41 2.20
CA PRO A 88 2.00 9.45 2.03
C PRO A 88 2.13 10.11 0.65
N THR A 89 1.01 10.24 -0.06
CA THR A 89 0.99 10.72 -1.45
C THR A 89 1.64 12.10 -1.61
N ASN A 90 1.36 13.02 -0.68
CA ASN A 90 1.97 14.34 -0.68
C ASN A 90 3.48 14.32 -0.41
N LEU A 91 3.96 13.36 0.39
CA LEU A 91 5.38 13.18 0.66
C LEU A 91 6.11 12.72 -0.62
N GLY A 92 5.59 11.64 -1.26
CA GLY A 92 6.17 11.15 -2.50
C GLY A 92 6.17 12.20 -3.61
N ALA A 93 5.06 12.96 -3.77
CA ALA A 93 4.99 14.05 -4.72
C ALA A 93 6.02 15.17 -4.44
N LYS A 94 6.22 15.50 -3.17
CA LYS A 94 7.22 16.50 -2.76
C LYS A 94 8.63 16.04 -3.12
N VAL A 95 8.99 14.81 -2.71
CA VAL A 95 10.33 14.27 -2.94
C VAL A 95 10.60 14.09 -4.43
N TYR A 96 9.60 13.64 -5.20
CA TYR A 96 9.72 13.50 -6.65
C TYR A 96 10.12 14.82 -7.35
N SER A 97 9.60 15.94 -6.87
CA SER A 97 9.99 17.26 -7.44
C SER A 97 11.48 17.59 -7.29
N GLU A 98 12.19 16.87 -6.42
CA GLU A 98 13.59 17.09 -6.12
C GLU A 98 14.51 16.00 -6.72
N SER A 99 14.03 14.76 -6.86
CA SER A 99 14.87 13.60 -7.22
C SER A 99 14.41 12.79 -8.43
N GLU A 100 13.10 12.78 -8.74
CA GLU A 100 12.49 11.98 -9.82
C GLU A 100 12.82 10.47 -9.77
N SER A 101 13.18 9.94 -8.57
CA SER A 101 13.69 8.57 -8.39
C SER A 101 12.61 7.50 -8.36
N TYR A 102 11.38 7.85 -7.96
CA TYR A 102 10.26 6.93 -7.80
C TYR A 102 8.98 7.49 -8.42
N ASN A 103 8.33 6.74 -9.30
CA ASN A 103 7.07 7.11 -9.92
C ASN A 103 5.88 6.56 -9.11
N LEU A 104 4.80 7.33 -9.00
CA LEU A 104 3.54 6.89 -8.42
C LEU A 104 2.83 5.93 -9.38
N ASP A 105 2.69 4.67 -8.95
CA ASP A 105 1.98 3.64 -9.71
C ASP A 105 0.50 3.58 -9.34
N ALA A 106 0.20 3.47 -8.05
CA ALA A 106 -1.17 3.36 -7.56
C ALA A 106 -1.39 4.06 -6.21
N VAL A 107 -2.64 4.42 -5.93
CA VAL A 107 -3.11 4.81 -4.61
C VAL A 107 -3.68 3.58 -3.91
N LEU A 108 -3.25 3.33 -2.67
CA LEU A 108 -3.62 2.15 -1.89
C LEU A 108 -4.59 2.43 -0.76
N THR A 109 -4.43 3.55 -0.05
CA THR A 109 -5.32 3.95 1.04
C THR A 109 -5.97 5.31 0.75
N TRP A 110 -7.30 5.37 0.93
CA TRP A 110 -8.12 6.50 0.52
C TRP A 110 -8.68 7.28 1.72
N GLY A 111 -7.86 7.41 2.76
CA GLY A 111 -8.25 8.02 4.01
C GLY A 111 -8.97 7.04 4.93
N ASN A 112 -8.75 7.20 6.22
CA ASN A 112 -9.35 6.34 7.25
C ASN A 112 -9.49 7.06 8.59
N LEU A 113 -9.71 8.38 8.55
CA LEU A 113 -9.77 9.25 9.73
C LEU A 113 -11.21 9.43 10.21
N TYR A 114 -11.40 9.36 11.51
CA TYR A 114 -12.70 9.44 12.17
C TYR A 114 -12.62 10.27 13.43
N LEU A 115 -13.66 11.06 13.74
CA LEU A 115 -13.87 11.57 15.08
C LEU A 115 -14.59 10.55 15.93
N VAL A 116 -14.04 10.26 17.11
CA VAL A 116 -14.55 9.27 18.05
C VAL A 116 -14.80 9.93 19.40
N GLY A 117 -15.94 9.66 20.01
CA GLY A 117 -16.32 10.19 21.32
C GLY A 117 -17.71 9.74 21.76
N PRO A 118 -18.28 10.33 22.83
CA PRO A 118 -19.62 10.02 23.30
C PRO A 118 -20.68 10.40 22.26
N GLU A 119 -21.67 9.53 22.04
CA GLU A 119 -22.78 9.82 21.14
C GLU A 119 -23.55 11.08 21.55
N GLY A 120 -23.91 11.92 20.58
CA GLY A 120 -24.70 13.13 20.81
C GLY A 120 -23.92 14.31 21.39
N ILE A 121 -22.60 14.22 21.53
CA ILE A 121 -21.78 15.36 21.96
C ILE A 121 -21.80 16.48 20.89
N ASP A 122 -21.91 17.73 21.33
CA ASP A 122 -21.79 18.89 20.44
C ASP A 122 -20.31 19.21 20.17
N LEU A 123 -19.86 18.95 18.94
CA LEU A 123 -18.48 19.15 18.52
C LEU A 123 -18.03 20.62 18.63
N LYS A 124 -18.93 21.58 18.53
CA LYS A 124 -18.62 23.03 18.66
C LYS A 124 -18.15 23.42 20.05
N THR A 125 -18.58 22.65 21.05
CA THR A 125 -18.22 22.89 22.46
C THR A 125 -17.29 21.86 23.05
N ALA A 126 -17.14 20.71 22.37
CA ALA A 126 -16.28 19.60 22.81
C ALA A 126 -14.79 19.94 22.72
N SER A 127 -14.00 19.39 23.63
CA SER A 127 -12.55 19.38 23.50
C SER A 127 -12.10 18.19 22.67
N ILE A 128 -11.30 18.45 21.63
CA ILE A 128 -10.89 17.45 20.63
C ILE A 128 -9.39 17.20 20.72
N ALA A 129 -8.98 15.95 20.90
CA ALA A 129 -7.61 15.51 20.68
C ALA A 129 -7.38 15.23 19.22
N ALA A 130 -6.40 15.87 18.59
CA ALA A 130 -6.00 15.57 17.22
C ALA A 130 -4.49 15.37 17.15
N PHE A 131 -4.00 14.77 16.05
CA PHE A 131 -2.59 14.53 15.80
C PHE A 131 -2.22 14.92 14.36
N GLY A 132 -0.91 15.07 14.13
CA GLY A 132 -0.42 15.34 12.77
C GLY A 132 -0.80 16.72 12.24
N GLN A 133 -0.74 17.78 13.06
CA GLN A 133 -1.17 19.13 12.72
C GLN A 133 -0.69 19.64 11.35
N ASN A 134 0.57 19.32 10.99
CA ASN A 134 1.20 19.71 9.72
C ASN A 134 1.40 18.54 8.76
N ALA A 135 0.74 17.41 9.02
CA ALA A 135 0.74 16.21 8.22
C ALA A 135 -0.66 15.90 7.68
N VAL A 136 -0.82 14.82 6.93
CA VAL A 136 -2.10 14.45 6.32
C VAL A 136 -3.28 14.51 7.29
N PRO A 137 -3.22 13.92 8.51
CA PRO A 137 -4.37 13.94 9.40
C PRO A 137 -4.87 15.33 9.74
N GLY A 138 -3.95 16.22 10.14
CA GLY A 138 -4.32 17.56 10.57
C GLY A 138 -4.75 18.47 9.41
N LEU A 139 -4.10 18.35 8.26
CA LEU A 139 -4.45 19.16 7.08
C LEU A 139 -5.78 18.73 6.49
N VAL A 140 -6.08 17.43 6.43
CA VAL A 140 -7.41 16.94 6.02
C VAL A 140 -8.47 17.36 7.02
N PHE A 141 -8.23 17.17 8.33
CA PHE A 141 -9.15 17.62 9.37
C PHE A 141 -9.50 19.10 9.21
N ASN A 142 -8.51 19.97 9.07
CA ASN A 142 -8.75 21.42 8.89
C ASN A 142 -9.44 21.76 7.56
N GLN A 143 -9.32 20.89 6.54
CA GLN A 143 -9.98 21.10 5.25
C GLN A 143 -11.48 20.77 5.32
N VAL A 144 -11.87 19.75 6.09
CA VAL A 144 -13.23 19.23 6.08
C VAL A 144 -14.08 19.71 7.25
N GLU A 145 -13.48 20.02 8.39
CA GLU A 145 -14.19 20.49 9.57
C GLU A 145 -14.48 21.99 9.54
N GLU A 146 -15.46 22.42 10.36
CA GLU A 146 -15.76 23.83 10.57
C GLU A 146 -14.63 24.53 11.34
N GLU A 147 -14.41 25.80 11.03
CA GLU A 147 -13.47 26.61 11.81
C GLU A 147 -13.94 26.85 13.25
N GLY A 148 -13.01 26.98 14.17
CA GLY A 148 -13.29 27.37 15.56
C GLY A 148 -13.56 26.21 16.51
N LEU A 149 -13.32 24.97 16.12
CA LEU A 149 -13.35 23.83 17.02
C LEU A 149 -12.24 23.92 18.07
N ASN A 150 -12.50 23.44 19.30
CA ASN A 150 -11.54 23.43 20.41
C ASN A 150 -10.58 22.24 20.31
N VAL A 151 -9.51 22.36 19.52
CA VAL A 151 -8.57 21.30 19.18
C VAL A 151 -7.26 21.42 19.95
N THR A 152 -6.85 20.34 20.60
CA THR A 152 -5.50 20.15 21.17
C THR A 152 -4.72 19.19 20.29
N TRP A 153 -3.59 19.64 19.76
CA TRP A 153 -2.72 18.82 18.91
C TRP A 153 -1.72 18.03 19.76
N TYR A 154 -1.71 16.72 19.56
CA TYR A 154 -0.80 15.75 20.17
C TYR A 154 0.27 15.31 19.17
N SER A 155 1.40 14.80 19.69
CA SER A 155 2.52 14.39 18.84
C SER A 155 2.26 13.08 18.08
N SER A 156 1.32 12.26 18.56
CA SER A 156 0.98 10.97 17.96
C SER A 156 -0.51 10.61 18.09
N ALA A 157 -0.97 9.71 17.24
CA ALA A 157 -2.30 9.11 17.33
C ALA A 157 -2.52 8.38 18.67
N ALA A 158 -1.46 7.76 19.22
CA ALA A 158 -1.53 7.05 20.50
C ALA A 158 -1.77 8.03 21.67
N GLU A 159 -1.15 9.20 21.66
CA GLU A 159 -1.40 10.23 22.67
C GLU A 159 -2.82 10.81 22.56
N ALA A 160 -3.31 11.07 21.33
CA ALA A 160 -4.68 11.52 21.12
C ALA A 160 -5.71 10.46 21.61
N GLN A 161 -5.47 9.17 21.33
CA GLN A 161 -6.25 8.06 21.86
C GLN A 161 -6.25 8.04 23.39
N GLN A 162 -5.09 8.15 23.99
CA GLN A 162 -4.94 8.13 25.44
C GLN A 162 -5.67 9.31 26.12
N ALA A 163 -5.61 10.51 25.52
CA ALA A 163 -6.32 11.68 26.00
C ALA A 163 -7.84 11.46 26.02
N LEU A 164 -8.41 10.81 25.00
CA LEU A 164 -9.81 10.44 24.98
C LEU A 164 -10.14 9.36 26.05
N LEU A 165 -9.37 8.29 26.11
CA LEU A 165 -9.64 7.17 27.04
C LEU A 165 -9.56 7.60 28.50
N THR A 166 -8.65 8.51 28.85
CA THR A 166 -8.52 9.05 30.22
C THR A 166 -9.54 10.14 30.54
N GLY A 167 -10.23 10.68 29.54
CA GLY A 167 -11.19 11.79 29.70
C GLY A 167 -10.53 13.16 29.79
N GLN A 168 -9.25 13.26 29.43
CA GLN A 168 -8.56 14.55 29.27
C GLN A 168 -9.15 15.36 28.11
N GLN A 169 -9.58 14.65 27.06
CA GLN A 169 -10.32 15.19 25.93
C GLN A 169 -11.63 14.41 25.76
N GLN A 170 -12.63 15.04 25.17
CA GLN A 170 -13.97 14.48 25.01
C GLN A 170 -14.13 13.73 23.68
N VAL A 171 -13.37 14.13 22.67
CA VAL A 171 -13.38 13.58 21.32
C VAL A 171 -11.94 13.36 20.87
N ALA A 172 -11.68 12.37 20.01
CA ALA A 172 -10.38 12.22 19.39
C ALA A 172 -10.49 11.97 17.88
N LEU A 173 -9.58 12.57 17.12
CA LEU A 173 -9.29 12.22 15.74
C LEU A 173 -8.43 10.95 15.73
N LEU A 174 -8.93 9.87 15.15
CA LEU A 174 -8.26 8.57 15.12
C LEU A 174 -8.40 7.94 13.73
N ALA A 175 -7.41 7.14 13.35
CA ALA A 175 -7.47 6.33 12.14
C ALA A 175 -8.03 4.93 12.44
N GLN A 176 -8.71 4.29 11.47
CA GLN A 176 -8.98 2.86 11.54
C GLN A 176 -7.69 2.05 11.30
N PRO A 177 -7.52 0.91 11.98
CA PRO A 177 -8.44 0.23 12.90
C PRO A 177 -8.39 0.70 14.37
N VAL A 178 -7.52 1.67 14.70
CA VAL A 178 -7.34 2.18 16.09
C VAL A 178 -8.62 2.82 16.63
N ALA A 179 -9.40 3.50 15.80
CA ALA A 179 -10.68 4.07 16.19
C ALA A 179 -11.63 3.01 16.78
N GLN A 180 -11.79 1.87 16.10
CA GLN A 180 -12.62 0.76 16.59
C GLN A 180 -12.04 0.09 17.83
N ALA A 181 -10.71 -0.06 17.92
CA ALA A 181 -10.05 -0.56 19.13
C ALA A 181 -10.31 0.35 20.34
N THR A 182 -10.32 1.66 20.12
CA THR A 182 -10.61 2.66 21.16
C THR A 182 -12.04 2.54 21.67
N ILE A 183 -13.00 2.38 20.74
CA ILE A 183 -14.42 2.18 21.09
C ILE A 183 -14.58 0.90 21.91
N ALA A 184 -13.96 -0.20 21.49
CA ALA A 184 -14.01 -1.47 22.23
C ALA A 184 -13.43 -1.34 23.64
N LYS A 185 -12.26 -0.74 23.77
CA LYS A 185 -11.58 -0.50 25.05
C LYS A 185 -12.36 0.45 25.98
N ALA A 186 -13.02 1.46 25.42
CA ALA A 186 -13.89 2.34 26.18
C ALA A 186 -15.07 1.60 26.78
N LYS A 187 -15.72 0.71 25.99
CA LYS A 187 -16.83 -0.13 26.42
C LYS A 187 -16.44 -1.07 27.57
N GLU A 188 -15.26 -1.68 27.52
CA GLU A 188 -14.74 -2.51 28.62
C GLU A 188 -14.58 -1.71 29.92
N ASN A 189 -14.34 -0.40 29.83
CA ASN A 189 -14.23 0.53 30.97
C ASN A 189 -15.55 1.25 31.30
N GLY A 190 -16.68 0.76 30.79
CA GLY A 190 -18.01 1.31 31.10
C GLY A 190 -18.30 2.67 30.44
N LYS A 191 -17.55 3.04 29.38
CA LYS A 191 -17.77 4.25 28.58
C LYS A 191 -18.36 3.86 27.23
N GLU A 192 -19.35 4.60 26.74
CA GLU A 192 -19.94 4.40 25.43
C GLU A 192 -19.42 5.45 24.46
N PHE A 193 -18.55 5.02 23.54
CA PHE A 193 -18.06 5.84 22.45
C PHE A 193 -18.58 5.31 21.11
N SER A 194 -18.70 6.20 20.15
CA SER A 194 -19.08 5.91 18.77
C SER A 194 -18.23 6.72 17.80
N VAL A 195 -18.27 6.35 16.53
CA VAL A 195 -17.83 7.22 15.44
C VAL A 195 -18.85 8.36 15.33
N LEU A 196 -18.35 9.58 15.47
CA LEU A 196 -19.15 10.81 15.41
C LEU A 196 -19.17 11.40 14.00
N GLN A 197 -18.01 11.36 13.33
CA GLN A 197 -17.84 11.82 11.96
C GLN A 197 -16.87 10.95 11.19
N ASP A 198 -17.16 10.78 9.90
CA ASP A 198 -16.32 10.13 8.90
C ASP A 198 -15.73 11.24 8.01
N LEU A 199 -14.41 11.47 8.15
CA LEU A 199 -13.73 12.54 7.41
C LEU A 199 -13.64 12.24 5.91
N GLN A 200 -13.74 10.98 5.52
CA GLN A 200 -13.75 10.58 4.11
C GLN A 200 -15.04 11.00 3.42
N ALA A 201 -16.18 10.81 4.10
CA ALA A 201 -17.48 11.28 3.61
C ALA A 201 -17.56 12.82 3.57
N LEU A 202 -17.01 13.50 4.60
CA LEU A 202 -16.93 14.97 4.60
C LEU A 202 -16.02 15.50 3.49
N TRP A 203 -14.93 14.79 3.20
CA TRP A 203 -14.06 15.13 2.06
C TRP A 203 -14.83 15.07 0.74
N GLN A 204 -15.53 13.96 0.49
CA GLN A 204 -16.36 13.80 -0.69
C GLN A 204 -17.40 14.92 -0.84
N GLU A 205 -18.10 15.25 0.25
CA GLU A 205 -19.09 16.34 0.25
C GLU A 205 -18.46 17.69 -0.12
N LYS A 206 -17.29 18.00 0.45
CA LYS A 206 -16.61 19.29 0.24
C LYS A 206 -15.90 19.42 -1.10
N THR A 207 -15.39 18.35 -1.64
CA THR A 207 -14.62 18.37 -2.89
C THR A 207 -15.44 17.97 -4.11
N GLY A 208 -16.55 17.25 -3.92
CA GLY A 208 -17.37 16.70 -4.99
C GLY A 208 -16.71 15.49 -5.68
N SER A 209 -15.74 14.83 -5.02
CA SER A 209 -15.14 13.60 -5.54
C SER A 209 -16.19 12.50 -5.72
N GLU A 210 -15.98 11.60 -6.69
CA GLU A 210 -16.92 10.53 -7.01
C GLU A 210 -17.09 9.57 -5.82
N ASP A 211 -15.97 9.16 -5.24
CA ASP A 211 -15.91 8.26 -4.08
C ASP A 211 -15.53 8.99 -2.79
N ALA A 212 -15.95 8.44 -1.65
CA ALA A 212 -15.52 8.92 -0.35
C ALA A 212 -14.04 8.66 -0.12
N GLY A 213 -13.31 9.70 0.33
CA GLY A 213 -11.90 9.63 0.66
C GLY A 213 -10.99 10.51 -0.18
N TYR A 214 -9.71 10.36 0.08
CA TYR A 214 -8.62 11.14 -0.51
C TYR A 214 -7.38 10.25 -0.62
N PRO A 215 -6.51 10.48 -1.62
CA PRO A 215 -5.27 9.70 -1.81
C PRO A 215 -4.30 9.87 -0.63
N GLN A 216 -4.45 9.05 0.42
CA GLN A 216 -3.66 9.18 1.64
C GLN A 216 -2.26 8.58 1.49
N ALA A 217 -2.18 7.32 1.05
CA ALA A 217 -0.91 6.66 0.79
C ALA A 217 -0.93 5.99 -0.58
N SER A 218 0.18 6.16 -1.28
CA SER A 218 0.40 5.64 -2.62
C SER A 218 1.61 4.71 -2.66
N LEU A 219 1.62 3.84 -3.65
CA LEU A 219 2.70 2.96 -4.00
C LEU A 219 3.57 3.66 -5.04
N PHE A 220 4.84 3.78 -4.72
CA PHE A 220 5.86 4.37 -5.59
C PHE A 220 6.83 3.29 -6.03
N VAL A 221 7.06 3.21 -7.33
CA VAL A 221 7.99 2.26 -7.95
C VAL A 221 9.24 3.00 -8.38
N LYS A 222 10.40 2.43 -8.10
CA LYS A 222 11.68 2.97 -8.53
C LYS A 222 11.67 3.17 -10.05
N ALA A 223 12.21 4.28 -10.51
CA ALA A 223 12.26 4.61 -11.94
C ALA A 223 12.93 3.46 -12.72
N ASP A 224 12.37 3.11 -13.88
CA ASP A 224 12.82 2.04 -14.77
C ASP A 224 12.69 0.59 -14.23
N GLU A 225 12.07 0.35 -13.05
CA GLU A 225 11.90 -0.98 -12.45
C GLU A 225 10.46 -1.55 -12.57
N GLN A 226 9.60 -0.93 -13.36
CA GLN A 226 8.19 -1.33 -13.52
C GLN A 226 8.02 -2.79 -13.98
N GLU A 227 8.82 -3.25 -14.92
CA GLU A 227 8.76 -4.63 -15.41
C GLU A 227 9.15 -5.65 -14.34
N LYS A 228 10.20 -5.36 -13.57
CA LYS A 228 10.69 -6.18 -12.46
C LYS A 228 9.62 -6.40 -11.38
N VAL A 229 8.88 -5.33 -11.04
CA VAL A 229 7.90 -5.37 -9.94
C VAL A 229 6.49 -5.77 -10.38
N SER A 230 6.23 -5.95 -11.68
CA SER A 230 4.88 -6.15 -12.24
C SER A 230 4.08 -7.26 -11.52
N ARG A 231 4.70 -8.42 -11.26
CA ARG A 231 4.06 -9.53 -10.53
C ARG A 231 3.68 -9.18 -9.09
N VAL A 232 4.44 -8.27 -8.47
CA VAL A 232 4.19 -7.82 -7.10
C VAL A 232 3.01 -6.86 -7.07
N LEU A 233 2.95 -5.94 -8.05
CA LEU A 233 1.81 -5.02 -8.22
C LEU A 233 0.51 -5.81 -8.48
N GLU A 234 0.54 -6.81 -9.35
CA GLU A 234 -0.60 -7.69 -9.64
C GLU A 234 -1.03 -8.48 -8.39
N GLY A 235 -0.08 -8.98 -7.59
CA GLY A 235 -0.37 -9.67 -6.34
C GLY A 235 -1.06 -8.76 -5.32
N ILE A 236 -0.62 -7.51 -5.19
CA ILE A 236 -1.26 -6.51 -4.32
C ILE A 236 -2.67 -6.17 -4.82
N GLU A 237 -2.83 -5.89 -6.12
CA GLU A 237 -4.12 -5.57 -6.73
C GLU A 237 -5.13 -6.71 -6.52
N THR A 238 -4.71 -7.94 -6.81
CA THR A 238 -5.54 -9.14 -6.64
C THR A 238 -5.94 -9.36 -5.17
N PHE A 239 -4.98 -9.23 -4.24
CA PHE A 239 -5.28 -9.36 -2.81
C PHE A 239 -6.34 -8.36 -2.35
N ILE A 240 -6.24 -7.10 -2.76
CA ILE A 240 -7.20 -6.06 -2.39
C ILE A 240 -8.58 -6.33 -3.03
N ALA A 241 -8.61 -6.76 -4.29
CA ALA A 241 -9.85 -7.04 -5.02
C ALA A 241 -10.62 -8.24 -4.45
N ASP A 242 -9.90 -9.29 -4.04
CA ASP A 242 -10.45 -10.55 -3.58
C ASP A 242 -10.52 -10.65 -2.03
N ALA A 243 -10.17 -9.57 -1.29
CA ALA A 243 -10.10 -9.57 0.15
C ALA A 243 -11.44 -9.90 0.81
N ASP A 244 -11.47 -11.01 1.53
CA ASP A 244 -12.57 -11.44 2.40
C ASP A 244 -12.07 -11.70 3.82
N GLU A 245 -12.97 -12.14 4.71
CA GLU A 245 -12.65 -12.37 6.13
C GLU A 245 -11.55 -13.43 6.29
N ASP A 246 -11.60 -14.51 5.50
CA ASP A 246 -10.67 -15.64 5.63
C ASP A 246 -9.27 -15.26 5.10
N THR A 247 -9.18 -14.61 3.93
CA THR A 247 -7.93 -14.15 3.32
C THR A 247 -7.26 -13.08 4.18
N LEU A 248 -8.01 -12.12 4.70
CA LEU A 248 -7.50 -11.09 5.61
C LEU A 248 -7.00 -11.67 6.91
N THR A 249 -7.78 -12.59 7.53
CA THR A 249 -7.38 -13.26 8.77
C THR A 249 -6.07 -14.03 8.56
N SER A 250 -6.00 -14.83 7.49
CA SER A 250 -4.81 -15.61 7.17
C SER A 250 -3.58 -14.73 6.96
N ALA A 251 -3.70 -13.64 6.21
CA ALA A 251 -2.60 -12.71 5.94
C ALA A 251 -2.10 -12.02 7.22
N ILE A 252 -3.03 -11.52 8.06
CA ILE A 252 -2.65 -10.84 9.31
C ILE A 252 -2.05 -11.82 10.32
N ASP A 253 -2.60 -13.02 10.47
CA ASP A 253 -2.09 -14.02 11.41
C ASP A 253 -0.69 -14.50 10.99
N LYS A 254 -0.44 -14.61 9.69
CA LYS A 254 0.88 -14.98 9.14
C LYS A 254 1.93 -13.89 9.35
N ALA A 255 1.60 -12.64 9.08
CA ALA A 255 2.51 -11.50 9.24
C ALA A 255 2.69 -11.09 10.70
N GLY A 256 1.65 -11.29 11.52
CA GLY A 256 1.55 -10.80 12.89
C GLY A 256 0.93 -9.39 12.95
N ALA A 257 -0.18 -9.25 13.68
CA ALA A 257 -0.87 -7.97 13.82
C ALA A 257 0.06 -6.85 14.33
N ASP A 258 0.89 -7.15 15.33
CA ASP A 258 1.86 -6.20 15.90
C ASP A 258 2.89 -5.74 14.84
N THR A 259 3.38 -6.66 13.99
CA THR A 259 4.31 -6.36 12.88
C THR A 259 3.68 -5.38 11.90
N LEU A 260 2.39 -5.56 11.62
CA LEU A 260 1.63 -4.68 10.72
C LEU A 260 1.17 -3.38 11.40
N GLY A 261 1.42 -3.18 12.69
CA GLY A 261 0.94 -2.03 13.45
C GLY A 261 -0.58 -2.01 13.65
N LEU A 262 -1.21 -3.20 13.69
CA LEU A 262 -2.64 -3.36 13.87
C LEU A 262 -2.99 -3.74 15.32
N PRO A 263 -4.13 -3.28 15.86
CA PRO A 263 -4.51 -3.60 17.24
C PRO A 263 -4.68 -5.10 17.51
N ASN A 264 -5.29 -5.83 16.61
CA ASN A 264 -5.39 -7.29 16.53
C ASN A 264 -6.09 -7.69 15.22
N THR A 265 -6.00 -8.97 14.84
CA THR A 265 -6.59 -9.52 13.61
C THR A 265 -8.09 -9.24 13.52
N GLN A 266 -8.86 -9.54 14.56
CA GLN A 266 -10.31 -9.42 14.54
C GLN A 266 -10.79 -7.98 14.27
N ILE A 267 -10.18 -7.00 14.90
CA ILE A 267 -10.55 -5.59 14.71
C ILE A 267 -10.13 -5.13 13.31
N ALA A 268 -8.95 -5.52 12.84
CA ALA A 268 -8.46 -5.15 11.52
C ALA A 268 -9.38 -5.71 10.40
N VAL A 269 -9.76 -6.97 10.49
CA VAL A 269 -10.69 -7.62 9.54
C VAL A 269 -12.05 -6.94 9.57
N LYS A 270 -12.62 -6.74 10.76
CA LYS A 270 -13.94 -6.10 10.94
C LYS A 270 -13.98 -4.69 10.34
N THR A 271 -12.86 -3.98 10.37
CA THR A 271 -12.78 -2.59 9.90
C THR A 271 -12.19 -2.45 8.51
N TRP A 272 -12.02 -3.54 7.76
CA TRP A 272 -11.44 -3.49 6.42
C TRP A 272 -12.05 -2.42 5.52
N LYS A 273 -13.38 -2.37 5.44
CA LYS A 273 -14.10 -1.37 4.63
C LYS A 273 -13.85 0.07 5.11
N GLN A 274 -13.75 0.26 6.43
CA GLN A 274 -13.51 1.57 7.04
C GLN A 274 -12.02 2.00 6.97
N GLN A 275 -11.12 1.09 6.67
CA GLN A 275 -9.73 1.44 6.36
C GLN A 275 -9.59 2.01 4.95
N ASN A 276 -10.63 1.91 4.14
CA ASN A 276 -10.76 2.50 2.80
C ASN A 276 -9.57 2.13 1.91
N ILE A 277 -9.24 0.83 1.89
CA ILE A 277 -8.16 0.25 1.08
C ILE A 277 -8.74 -0.09 -0.30
N ARG A 278 -8.17 0.49 -1.35
CA ARG A 278 -8.54 0.28 -2.75
C ARG A 278 -7.30 0.42 -3.62
N TYR A 279 -7.07 -0.48 -4.55
CA TYR A 279 -6.01 -0.31 -5.54
C TYR A 279 -6.54 0.49 -6.73
N VAL A 280 -6.07 1.72 -6.89
CA VAL A 280 -6.45 2.56 -8.04
C VAL A 280 -5.17 3.06 -8.70
N LYS A 281 -4.99 2.74 -9.97
CA LYS A 281 -3.81 3.17 -10.73
C LYS A 281 -3.69 4.70 -10.73
N GLY A 282 -2.47 5.21 -10.63
CA GLY A 282 -2.22 6.65 -10.53
C GLY A 282 -2.84 7.46 -11.67
N LYS A 283 -2.85 6.90 -12.90
CA LYS A 283 -3.48 7.52 -14.06
C LYS A 283 -5.01 7.68 -13.91
N ASP A 284 -5.66 6.73 -13.25
CA ASP A 284 -7.10 6.73 -13.03
C ASP A 284 -7.47 7.61 -11.82
N ALA A 285 -6.54 7.77 -10.86
CA ALA A 285 -6.67 8.61 -9.66
C ALA A 285 -6.14 10.04 -9.84
N LYS A 286 -5.75 10.44 -11.06
CA LYS A 286 -5.02 11.70 -11.30
C LYS A 286 -5.74 12.93 -10.76
N GLU A 287 -7.03 13.06 -11.02
CA GLU A 287 -7.81 14.21 -10.57
C GLU A 287 -7.91 14.29 -9.04
N ASP A 288 -8.11 13.13 -8.38
CA ASP A 288 -8.14 13.04 -6.93
C ASP A 288 -6.78 13.41 -6.32
N ILE A 289 -5.67 12.94 -6.93
CA ILE A 289 -4.31 13.28 -6.50
C ILE A 289 -4.08 14.79 -6.64
N GLU A 290 -4.43 15.41 -7.77
CA GLU A 290 -4.32 16.85 -7.98
C GLU A 290 -5.11 17.65 -6.94
N ASN A 291 -6.35 17.26 -6.67
CA ASN A 291 -7.21 17.90 -5.67
C ASN A 291 -6.66 17.73 -4.25
N PHE A 292 -6.16 16.57 -3.91
CA PHE A 292 -5.52 16.30 -2.62
C PHE A 292 -4.24 17.13 -2.43
N LEU A 293 -3.37 17.20 -3.42
CA LEU A 293 -2.12 17.96 -3.35
C LEU A 293 -2.35 19.47 -3.15
N LYS A 294 -3.47 20.02 -3.66
CA LYS A 294 -3.83 21.44 -3.46
C LYS A 294 -3.99 21.79 -1.97
N VAL A 295 -4.44 20.86 -1.12
CA VAL A 295 -4.53 21.06 0.34
C VAL A 295 -3.16 21.36 0.95
N PHE A 296 -2.11 20.77 0.37
CA PHE A 296 -0.71 21.01 0.74
C PHE A 296 -0.07 22.17 -0.01
N LYS A 297 -0.86 22.93 -0.80
CA LYS A 297 -0.38 24.01 -1.68
C LYS A 297 0.68 23.51 -2.68
N MET A 298 0.49 22.30 -3.17
CA MET A 298 1.35 21.63 -4.13
C MET A 298 0.60 21.43 -5.45
N GLU A 299 1.34 21.44 -6.54
CA GLU A 299 0.89 20.99 -7.85
C GLU A 299 1.36 19.56 -8.08
N LEU A 300 0.65 18.79 -8.91
CA LEU A 300 1.09 17.46 -9.33
C LEU A 300 2.37 17.59 -10.16
N PRO A 301 3.51 17.03 -9.71
CA PRO A 301 4.75 17.08 -10.48
C PRO A 301 4.60 16.38 -11.83
N LYS A 302 5.14 17.01 -12.88
CA LYS A 302 5.11 16.41 -14.20
C LYS A 302 5.96 15.14 -14.22
N GLY A 303 5.40 14.02 -14.68
CA GLY A 303 6.08 12.73 -14.74
C GLY A 303 5.97 11.90 -13.47
N LEU A 304 5.39 12.41 -12.38
CA LEU A 304 5.22 11.64 -11.15
C LEU A 304 4.40 10.37 -11.36
N ILE A 305 3.28 10.47 -12.08
CA ILE A 305 2.42 9.32 -12.36
C ILE A 305 3.04 8.51 -13.49
N ALA A 306 3.24 7.19 -13.25
CA ALA A 306 3.71 6.25 -14.27
C ALA A 306 2.73 6.20 -15.47
N GLU A 307 3.28 6.15 -16.69
CA GLU A 307 2.49 6.10 -17.93
C GLU A 307 1.86 4.70 -18.20
#